data_0d29411fce8b9500ef0b29029e532968
#
_entry.id   0d29411fce8b9500ef0b29029e532968
#
_cell.length_a   1.000
_cell.length_b   1.000
_cell.length_c   1.000
_cell.angle_alpha   90.00
_cell.angle_beta   90.00
_cell.angle_gamma   90.00
#
_symmetry.space_group_name_H-M   'P 1'
#
loop_
_entity.id
_entity.type
_entity.pdbx_description
1 polymer ?
#
loop_
_entity_poly.entity_id
_entity_poly.type
_entity_poly.pdbx_seq_one_letter_code
_entity_poly.pdbx_strand_id
1 'polypeptide(L)'
;MTGDGWAAAVRRQLGLGRVLPLGGAGDGAWLTEAAATAVLRRAAERVTGARLTAVRVAPAGPEAAGTGGPPGACERAVPAPPSALPPGPLCVSGEVAAGTAEPLPALASRLRAALATAAADRLGLVVARVDLRVTELCDEPPGPGERQDRDGTAAPARDAAPADPAEAGDPADPEDPADTGGPADPAGSAAEDSPEGRIARAVLAVPGVSRLTGVFGGLGRAVHVRELASPDSLPRRHVQVELAVAADRRALDVARAVRTAVGGALPDRPSVAVLVTAVDEPGHGGAQRD
;
A
#
# COMPACT_ATOMS: atom_id res chain seq x y z
N MET A 1 -23.32 -0.33 13.76
CA MET A 1 -22.27 -0.16 12.73
C MET A 1 -22.98 0.27 11.47
N THR A 2 -22.80 1.52 11.07
CA THR A 2 -23.52 2.11 9.94
C THR A 2 -22.93 1.58 8.62
N GLY A 3 -23.80 1.25 7.67
CA GLY A 3 -23.43 0.69 6.36
C GLY A 3 -22.43 1.52 5.55
N ASP A 4 -22.35 2.83 5.82
CA ASP A 4 -21.41 3.75 5.20
C ASP A 4 -19.93 3.49 5.57
N GLY A 5 -19.66 3.04 6.80
CA GLY A 5 -18.32 2.70 7.23
C GLY A 5 -17.78 1.45 6.52
N TRP A 6 -18.66 0.46 6.27
CA TRP A 6 -18.30 -0.75 5.53
C TRP A 6 -18.06 -0.47 4.04
N ALA A 7 -18.91 0.33 3.42
CA ALA A 7 -18.76 0.73 2.02
C ALA A 7 -17.51 1.59 1.79
N ALA A 8 -17.11 2.43 2.75
CA ALA A 8 -15.87 3.20 2.68
C ALA A 8 -14.62 2.32 2.87
N ALA A 9 -14.69 1.31 3.73
CA ALA A 9 -13.62 0.33 3.89
C ALA A 9 -13.44 -0.52 2.64
N VAL A 10 -14.53 -1.00 2.03
CA VAL A 10 -14.52 -1.77 0.79
C VAL A 10 -13.96 -0.94 -0.38
N ARG A 11 -14.38 0.33 -0.53
CA ARG A 11 -13.83 1.21 -1.57
C ARG A 11 -12.35 1.49 -1.41
N ARG A 12 -11.86 1.67 -0.18
CA ARG A 12 -10.44 1.79 0.10
C ARG A 12 -9.68 0.50 -0.22
N GLN A 13 -10.26 -0.64 0.11
CA GLN A 13 -9.69 -1.96 -0.18
C GLN A 13 -9.62 -2.24 -1.70
N LEU A 14 -10.63 -1.83 -2.45
CA LEU A 14 -10.65 -1.92 -3.92
C LEU A 14 -9.58 -1.01 -4.57
N GLY A 15 -9.28 0.16 -3.99
CA GLY A 15 -8.22 1.08 -4.47
C GLY A 15 -6.80 0.61 -4.21
N LEU A 16 -6.59 -0.32 -3.27
CA LEU A 16 -5.26 -0.85 -2.94
C LEU A 16 -4.81 -1.99 -3.84
N GLY A 17 -5.73 -2.57 -4.60
CA GLY A 17 -5.47 -3.73 -5.44
C GLY A 17 -5.17 -4.99 -4.62
N ARG A 18 -4.46 -5.92 -5.23
CA ARG A 18 -4.03 -7.16 -4.59
C ARG A 18 -2.88 -6.93 -3.62
N VAL A 19 -2.69 -7.87 -2.72
CA VAL A 19 -1.58 -7.89 -1.78
C VAL A 19 -0.49 -8.82 -2.31
N LEU A 20 0.66 -8.25 -2.64
CA LEU A 20 1.78 -8.94 -3.27
C LEU A 20 2.75 -9.46 -2.19
N PRO A 21 3.32 -10.64 -2.33
CA PRO A 21 4.37 -11.12 -1.44
C PRO A 21 5.63 -10.26 -1.63
N LEU A 22 6.26 -9.88 -0.53
CA LEU A 22 7.48 -9.09 -0.51
C LEU A 22 8.61 -9.95 0.04
N GLY A 23 9.58 -10.29 -0.82
CA GLY A 23 10.63 -11.25 -0.50
C GLY A 23 10.16 -12.70 -0.59
N GLY A 24 10.69 -13.56 0.26
CA GLY A 24 10.39 -14.98 0.33
C GLY A 24 9.27 -15.34 1.31
N ALA A 25 8.85 -16.60 1.33
CA ALA A 25 7.77 -17.09 2.19
C ALA A 25 8.02 -16.88 3.71
N GLY A 26 9.28 -16.90 4.14
CA GLY A 26 9.67 -16.69 5.54
C GLY A 26 9.72 -15.22 5.97
N ASP A 27 9.67 -14.29 5.03
CA ASP A 27 9.81 -12.86 5.34
C ASP A 27 8.59 -12.26 6.04
N GLY A 28 7.40 -12.85 5.88
CA GLY A 28 6.18 -12.37 6.50
C GLY A 28 5.89 -10.90 6.17
N ALA A 29 6.21 -10.50 4.95
CA ALA A 29 6.08 -9.14 4.45
C ALA A 29 5.26 -9.12 3.17
N TRP A 30 4.43 -8.12 3.04
CA TRP A 30 3.55 -7.92 1.89
C TRP A 30 3.51 -6.45 1.48
N LEU A 31 3.14 -6.23 0.22
CA LEU A 31 3.03 -4.91 -0.38
C LEU A 31 1.71 -4.81 -1.16
N THR A 32 1.02 -3.70 -1.08
CA THR A 32 -0.16 -3.47 -1.92
C THR A 32 0.22 -3.27 -3.38
N GLU A 33 -0.61 -3.76 -4.31
CA GLU A 33 -0.40 -3.55 -5.75
C GLU A 33 -0.37 -2.07 -6.11
N ALA A 34 -1.15 -1.24 -5.42
CA ALA A 34 -1.15 0.22 -5.59
C ALA A 34 0.22 0.83 -5.26
N ALA A 35 0.82 0.44 -4.13
CA ALA A 35 2.16 0.91 -3.75
C ALA A 35 3.23 0.44 -4.74
N ALA A 36 3.17 -0.83 -5.17
CA ALA A 36 4.06 -1.34 -6.21
C ALA A 36 3.94 -0.56 -7.51
N THR A 37 2.71 -0.36 -7.98
CA THR A 37 2.39 0.37 -9.22
C THR A 37 2.90 1.80 -9.18
N ALA A 38 2.76 2.50 -8.05
CA ALA A 38 3.27 3.86 -7.90
C ALA A 38 4.79 3.93 -8.10
N VAL A 39 5.55 3.01 -7.48
CA VAL A 39 7.01 2.95 -7.63
C VAL A 39 7.42 2.59 -9.06
N LEU A 40 6.74 1.62 -9.68
CA LEU A 40 7.03 1.21 -11.07
C LEU A 40 6.74 2.32 -12.08
N ARG A 41 5.64 3.07 -11.92
CA ARG A 41 5.33 4.23 -12.77
C ARG A 41 6.40 5.30 -12.69
N ARG A 42 6.85 5.65 -11.48
CA ARG A 42 7.95 6.60 -11.29
C ARG A 42 9.26 6.14 -11.92
N ALA A 43 9.53 4.84 -11.87
CA ALA A 43 10.72 4.29 -12.55
C ALA A 43 10.59 4.41 -14.06
N ALA A 44 9.42 4.19 -14.62
CA ALA A 44 9.14 4.35 -16.04
C ALA A 44 9.24 5.82 -16.50
N GLU A 45 8.79 6.78 -15.70
CA GLU A 45 8.88 8.23 -15.99
C GLU A 45 10.31 8.72 -16.22
N ARG A 46 11.30 8.01 -15.68
CA ARG A 46 12.74 8.31 -15.90
C ARG A 46 13.26 7.81 -17.25
N VAL A 47 12.47 7.00 -17.95
CA VAL A 47 12.84 6.47 -19.28
C VAL A 47 12.23 7.38 -20.35
N THR A 48 13.07 8.23 -20.93
CA THR A 48 12.66 9.14 -22.00
C THR A 48 12.13 8.36 -23.21
N GLY A 49 11.07 8.85 -23.84
CA GLY A 49 10.47 8.23 -25.02
C GLY A 49 9.42 7.16 -24.70
N ALA A 50 9.15 6.86 -23.43
CA ALA A 50 8.10 5.93 -23.04
C ALA A 50 7.19 6.52 -21.94
N ARG A 51 5.91 6.25 -22.03
CA ARG A 51 4.94 6.51 -20.97
C ARG A 51 4.19 5.22 -20.64
N LEU A 52 4.25 4.81 -19.37
CA LEU A 52 3.53 3.64 -18.89
C LEU A 52 2.07 4.02 -18.63
N THR A 53 1.16 3.55 -19.47
CA THR A 53 -0.28 3.87 -19.39
C THR A 53 -1.00 2.97 -18.40
N ALA A 54 -0.66 1.68 -18.39
CA ALA A 54 -1.16 0.72 -17.43
C ALA A 54 -0.03 -0.18 -16.93
N VAL A 55 -0.13 -0.60 -15.67
CA VAL A 55 0.75 -1.61 -15.09
C VAL A 55 -0.02 -2.53 -14.17
N ARG A 56 0.29 -3.81 -14.23
CA ARG A 56 -0.30 -4.86 -13.40
C ARG A 56 0.80 -5.80 -12.94
N VAL A 57 0.67 -6.27 -11.68
CA VAL A 57 1.55 -7.27 -11.11
C VAL A 57 0.76 -8.53 -10.82
N ALA A 58 1.21 -9.67 -11.31
CA ALA A 58 0.53 -10.97 -11.16
C ALA A 58 1.55 -12.06 -10.81
N PRO A 59 1.12 -13.21 -10.29
CA PRO A 59 2.00 -14.37 -10.18
C PRO A 59 2.54 -14.73 -11.57
N ALA A 60 3.82 -14.99 -11.64
CA ALA A 60 4.42 -15.58 -12.86
C ALA A 60 3.94 -17.03 -12.93
N GLY A 61 3.20 -17.40 -13.97
CA GLY A 61 2.57 -18.72 -14.10
C GLY A 61 3.47 -19.90 -13.71
N PRO A 62 2.94 -21.14 -13.69
CA PRO A 62 3.63 -22.32 -13.18
C PRO A 62 4.96 -22.60 -13.89
N GLU A 63 5.13 -22.13 -15.13
CA GLU A 63 6.38 -22.26 -15.89
C GLU A 63 7.53 -21.41 -15.32
N ALA A 64 7.23 -20.29 -14.66
CA ALA A 64 8.22 -19.42 -14.02
C ALA A 64 8.55 -19.87 -12.60
N ALA A 65 7.79 -20.77 -12.02
CA ALA A 65 8.05 -21.42 -10.76
C ALA A 65 9.13 -22.51 -10.91
N GLY A 66 10.09 -22.34 -11.82
CA GLY A 66 11.23 -23.22 -12.00
C GLY A 66 11.86 -23.53 -10.65
N THR A 67 11.82 -24.82 -10.26
CA THR A 67 12.57 -25.43 -9.16
C THR A 67 12.76 -24.55 -7.90
N GLY A 68 11.69 -23.97 -7.43
CA GLY A 68 11.60 -23.55 -6.02
C GLY A 68 11.70 -24.80 -5.18
N GLY A 69 12.64 -24.81 -4.23
CA GLY A 69 12.99 -25.97 -3.43
C GLY A 69 11.81 -26.77 -2.87
N PRO A 70 12.07 -27.97 -2.36
CA PRO A 70 11.04 -28.94 -2.01
C PRO A 70 9.99 -28.33 -1.09
N PRO A 71 8.69 -28.74 -1.21
CA PRO A 71 7.62 -28.30 -0.33
C PRO A 71 7.78 -28.90 1.08
N GLY A 72 8.88 -28.62 1.73
CA GLY A 72 9.26 -29.22 3.00
C GLY A 72 9.88 -28.27 4.01
N ALA A 73 10.27 -27.09 3.61
CA ALA A 73 10.81 -26.07 4.52
C ALA A 73 9.74 -25.02 4.86
N CYS A 74 8.56 -25.44 5.25
CA CYS A 74 7.59 -24.59 5.93
C CYS A 74 8.04 -24.38 7.39
N GLU A 75 9.17 -23.77 7.55
CA GLU A 75 9.52 -23.11 8.79
C GLU A 75 8.50 -21.98 9.01
N ARG A 76 7.45 -22.33 9.78
CA ARG A 76 6.41 -21.46 10.30
C ARG A 76 6.02 -20.29 9.39
N ALA A 77 5.26 -20.60 8.33
CA ALA A 77 4.69 -19.59 7.48
C ALA A 77 3.91 -18.57 8.33
N VAL A 78 4.27 -17.31 8.23
CA VAL A 78 3.50 -16.22 8.84
C VAL A 78 2.14 -16.16 8.13
N PRO A 79 1.01 -16.11 8.86
CA PRO A 79 -0.30 -15.99 8.24
C PRO A 79 -0.35 -14.81 7.29
N ALA A 80 -0.78 -15.06 6.07
CA ALA A 80 -0.89 -14.04 5.05
C ALA A 80 -2.09 -13.12 5.33
N PRO A 81 -2.01 -11.82 5.02
CA PRO A 81 -3.16 -10.94 5.05
C PRO A 81 -4.27 -11.42 4.12
N PRO A 82 -5.53 -11.05 4.36
CA PRO A 82 -6.63 -11.34 3.45
C PRO A 82 -6.31 -10.86 2.02
N SER A 83 -6.67 -11.66 1.02
CA SER A 83 -6.43 -11.38 -0.41
C SER A 83 -4.95 -11.32 -0.84
N ALA A 84 -4.03 -11.80 0.00
CA ALA A 84 -2.62 -11.89 -0.36
C ALA A 84 -2.40 -12.99 -1.40
N LEU A 85 -1.58 -12.67 -2.39
CA LEU A 85 -1.08 -13.67 -3.34
C LEU A 85 -0.11 -14.63 -2.64
N PRO A 86 -0.06 -15.90 -3.06
CA PRO A 86 0.90 -16.86 -2.52
C PRO A 86 2.33 -16.38 -2.79
N PRO A 87 3.29 -16.69 -1.90
CA PRO A 87 4.69 -16.42 -2.13
C PRO A 87 5.19 -17.09 -3.42
N GLY A 88 5.95 -16.35 -4.21
CA GLY A 88 6.49 -16.86 -5.47
C GLY A 88 6.92 -15.73 -6.39
N PRO A 89 7.51 -16.11 -7.56
CA PRO A 89 7.93 -15.13 -8.55
C PRO A 89 6.73 -14.41 -9.16
N LEU A 90 6.92 -13.13 -9.48
CA LEU A 90 5.91 -12.25 -10.04
C LEU A 90 6.22 -11.91 -11.50
N CYS A 91 5.19 -11.61 -12.27
CA CYS A 91 5.25 -11.03 -13.60
C CYS A 91 4.72 -9.60 -13.55
N VAL A 92 5.47 -8.67 -14.12
CA VAL A 92 5.02 -7.29 -14.32
C VAL A 92 4.57 -7.15 -15.77
N SER A 93 3.32 -6.77 -16.00
CA SER A 93 2.77 -6.49 -17.34
C SER A 93 2.49 -5.00 -17.45
N GLY A 94 2.99 -4.36 -18.50
CA GLY A 94 2.83 -2.92 -18.75
C GLY A 94 2.30 -2.62 -20.14
N GLU A 95 1.39 -1.62 -20.23
CA GLU A 95 1.01 -1.00 -21.50
C GLU A 95 1.75 0.32 -21.65
N VAL A 96 2.25 0.58 -22.85
CA VAL A 96 3.21 1.66 -23.09
C VAL A 96 2.80 2.46 -24.32
N ALA A 97 2.72 3.79 -24.16
CA ALA A 97 2.81 4.72 -25.27
C ALA A 97 4.29 5.01 -25.54
N ALA A 98 4.73 4.80 -26.76
CA ALA A 98 6.12 4.88 -27.18
C ALA A 98 6.32 6.00 -28.21
N GLY A 99 7.43 6.76 -28.04
CA GLY A 99 7.86 7.71 -29.06
C GLY A 99 8.54 7.01 -30.24
N THR A 100 8.50 7.65 -31.41
CA THR A 100 9.09 7.13 -32.65
C THR A 100 10.58 7.52 -32.84
N ALA A 101 11.14 8.30 -31.92
CA ALA A 101 12.50 8.83 -32.02
C ALA A 101 13.61 7.76 -31.93
N GLU A 102 13.32 6.58 -31.39
CA GLU A 102 14.27 5.47 -31.29
C GLU A 102 13.62 4.12 -31.62
N PRO A 103 14.42 3.07 -31.93
CA PRO A 103 13.90 1.75 -32.19
C PRO A 103 13.16 1.18 -30.98
N LEU A 104 11.93 0.70 -31.17
CA LEU A 104 11.09 0.12 -30.11
C LEU A 104 11.77 -0.98 -29.27
N PRO A 105 12.57 -1.91 -29.87
CA PRO A 105 13.27 -2.91 -29.05
C PRO A 105 14.26 -2.31 -28.06
N ALA A 106 14.94 -1.22 -28.42
CA ALA A 106 15.89 -0.55 -27.53
C ALA A 106 15.15 0.16 -26.38
N LEU A 107 14.09 0.90 -26.70
CA LEU A 107 13.22 1.54 -25.71
C LEU A 107 12.62 0.52 -24.73
N ALA A 108 12.07 -0.58 -25.28
CA ALA A 108 11.49 -1.66 -24.48
C ALA A 108 12.52 -2.32 -23.55
N SER A 109 13.76 -2.51 -24.02
CA SER A 109 14.84 -3.08 -23.20
C SER A 109 15.22 -2.15 -22.04
N ARG A 110 15.34 -0.84 -22.28
CA ARG A 110 15.60 0.16 -21.22
C ARG A 110 14.45 0.19 -20.19
N LEU A 111 13.20 0.18 -20.68
CA LEU A 111 12.05 0.21 -19.79
C LEU A 111 11.93 -1.07 -18.94
N ARG A 112 12.17 -2.26 -19.55
CA ARG A 112 12.23 -3.53 -18.78
C ARG A 112 13.29 -3.49 -17.70
N ALA A 113 14.48 -3.01 -18.01
CA ALA A 113 15.57 -2.90 -17.05
C ALA A 113 15.20 -1.95 -15.91
N ALA A 114 14.63 -0.77 -16.21
CA ALA A 114 14.21 0.20 -15.20
C ALA A 114 13.12 -0.37 -14.26
N LEU A 115 12.12 -1.06 -14.82
CA LEU A 115 11.05 -1.68 -14.03
C LEU A 115 11.57 -2.82 -13.17
N ALA A 116 12.43 -3.71 -13.73
CA ALA A 116 13.01 -4.83 -12.98
C ALA A 116 13.91 -4.33 -11.84
N THR A 117 14.76 -3.33 -12.10
CA THR A 117 15.60 -2.70 -11.07
C THR A 117 14.76 -2.05 -9.97
N ALA A 118 13.72 -1.29 -10.34
CA ALA A 118 12.85 -0.67 -9.34
C ALA A 118 12.11 -1.71 -8.48
N ALA A 119 11.62 -2.79 -9.09
CA ALA A 119 10.96 -3.87 -8.38
C ALA A 119 11.90 -4.58 -7.39
N ALA A 120 13.14 -4.86 -7.80
CA ALA A 120 14.12 -5.55 -6.97
C ALA A 120 14.72 -4.63 -5.89
N ASP A 121 15.24 -3.45 -6.29
CA ASP A 121 16.08 -2.63 -5.44
C ASP A 121 15.29 -1.67 -4.55
N ARG A 122 14.12 -1.21 -5.03
CA ARG A 122 13.27 -0.31 -4.24
C ARG A 122 12.24 -1.07 -3.40
N LEU A 123 11.67 -2.13 -3.96
CA LEU A 123 10.62 -2.87 -3.29
C LEU A 123 11.14 -4.17 -2.65
N GLY A 124 11.94 -4.94 -3.35
CA GLY A 124 12.34 -6.28 -2.95
C GLY A 124 11.37 -7.35 -3.47
N LEU A 125 10.67 -7.06 -4.57
CA LEU A 125 9.83 -8.02 -5.26
C LEU A 125 10.70 -9.01 -6.04
N VAL A 126 10.30 -10.29 -6.04
CA VAL A 126 10.92 -11.32 -6.88
C VAL A 126 10.21 -11.32 -8.23
N VAL A 127 10.74 -10.59 -9.20
CA VAL A 127 10.17 -10.48 -10.54
C VAL A 127 10.90 -11.44 -11.49
N ALA A 128 10.15 -12.41 -12.05
CA ALA A 128 10.68 -13.36 -13.03
C ALA A 128 10.65 -12.81 -14.47
N ARG A 129 9.66 -11.95 -14.77
CA ARG A 129 9.44 -11.46 -16.14
C ARG A 129 8.79 -10.08 -16.12
N VAL A 130 9.16 -9.26 -17.12
CA VAL A 130 8.53 -7.98 -17.42
C VAL A 130 8.05 -8.00 -18.87
N ASP A 131 6.72 -8.01 -19.05
CA ASP A 131 6.05 -8.02 -20.35
C ASP A 131 5.55 -6.62 -20.66
N LEU A 132 5.95 -6.09 -21.82
CA LEU A 132 5.55 -4.77 -22.28
C LEU A 132 4.79 -4.88 -23.59
N ARG A 133 3.64 -4.23 -23.65
CA ARG A 133 2.80 -4.08 -24.85
C ARG A 133 2.78 -2.63 -25.27
N VAL A 134 3.26 -2.34 -26.46
CA VAL A 134 3.11 -1.01 -27.05
C VAL A 134 1.69 -0.90 -27.58
N THR A 135 0.92 0.06 -27.04
CA THR A 135 -0.48 0.31 -27.42
C THR A 135 -0.65 1.57 -28.21
N GLU A 136 0.32 2.48 -28.15
CA GLU A 136 0.28 3.77 -28.85
C GLU A 136 1.68 4.15 -29.31
N LEU A 137 1.76 4.76 -30.50
CA LEU A 137 2.96 5.38 -31.03
C LEU A 137 2.72 6.90 -31.15
N CYS A 138 3.64 7.67 -30.57
CA CYS A 138 3.58 9.14 -30.56
C CYS A 138 4.75 9.72 -31.34
N ASP A 139 4.51 10.64 -32.26
CA ASP A 139 5.58 11.30 -33.03
C ASP A 139 6.41 12.24 -32.14
N GLU A 140 5.82 12.80 -31.10
CA GLU A 140 6.49 13.56 -30.05
C GLU A 140 6.71 12.68 -28.85
N PRO A 141 7.90 12.68 -28.22
CA PRO A 141 8.13 11.87 -27.04
C PRO A 141 7.13 12.28 -25.93
N PRO A 142 6.36 11.33 -25.39
CA PRO A 142 5.42 11.65 -24.32
C PRO A 142 6.16 12.26 -23.15
N GLY A 143 5.87 13.54 -22.88
CA GLY A 143 6.47 14.29 -21.77
C GLY A 143 6.11 13.69 -20.42
N PRO A 144 6.93 13.85 -19.39
CA PRO A 144 6.58 13.47 -18.05
C PRO A 144 5.43 14.38 -17.56
N GLY A 145 4.22 13.88 -17.50
CA GLY A 145 3.18 14.55 -16.74
C GLY A 145 1.85 14.95 -17.39
N GLU A 146 1.59 14.66 -18.66
CA GLU A 146 0.22 14.80 -19.18
C GLU A 146 -0.67 13.65 -18.70
N ARG A 147 -1.32 13.90 -17.58
CA ARG A 147 -2.48 13.12 -17.15
C ARG A 147 -3.61 13.39 -18.12
N GLN A 148 -3.87 12.48 -19.03
CA GLN A 148 -5.11 12.47 -19.78
C GLN A 148 -6.21 11.97 -18.83
N ASP A 149 -6.93 12.93 -18.21
CA ASP A 149 -8.27 12.72 -17.65
C ASP A 149 -9.21 12.36 -18.81
N ARG A 150 -9.19 11.08 -19.23
CA ARG A 150 -10.19 10.49 -20.11
C ARG A 150 -11.04 9.52 -19.29
N ASP A 151 -11.69 10.03 -18.27
CA ASP A 151 -12.94 9.46 -17.78
C ASP A 151 -14.08 10.43 -18.15
N GLY A 152 -14.35 10.44 -19.46
CA GLY A 152 -15.54 11.04 -20.00
C GLY A 152 -16.72 10.09 -19.84
N THR A 153 -17.25 9.97 -18.66
CA THR A 153 -18.62 9.47 -18.49
C THR A 153 -19.58 10.55 -18.93
N ALA A 154 -20.03 10.44 -20.17
CA ALA A 154 -21.18 11.19 -20.67
C ALA A 154 -22.41 10.83 -19.83
N ALA A 155 -22.81 11.75 -18.95
CA ALA A 155 -24.14 11.73 -18.37
C ALA A 155 -25.11 12.49 -19.29
N PRO A 156 -26.30 11.96 -19.59
CA PRO A 156 -27.29 12.66 -20.42
C PRO A 156 -27.90 13.83 -19.64
N ALA A 157 -27.98 14.94 -20.32
CA ALA A 157 -28.73 16.11 -19.90
C ALA A 157 -30.19 15.74 -19.60
N ARG A 158 -30.70 16.16 -18.46
CA ARG A 158 -32.13 16.33 -18.20
C ARG A 158 -32.40 17.77 -17.84
N ASP A 159 -33.11 18.38 -18.75
CA ASP A 159 -33.91 19.62 -18.61
C ASP A 159 -34.81 19.50 -17.36
N ALA A 160 -34.85 20.55 -16.58
CA ALA A 160 -36.09 21.09 -16.02
C ALA A 160 -35.80 22.35 -15.20
N ALA A 161 -36.50 23.39 -15.52
CA ALA A 161 -36.53 24.70 -14.98
C ALA A 161 -37.33 24.80 -13.63
N PRO A 162 -37.64 26.04 -13.16
CA PRO A 162 -37.35 26.44 -11.77
C PRO A 162 -38.61 26.58 -10.93
N ALA A 163 -38.45 26.64 -9.63
CA ALA A 163 -39.44 27.23 -8.72
C ALA A 163 -38.76 27.86 -7.51
N ASP A 164 -39.12 29.09 -7.33
CA ASP A 164 -38.78 30.11 -6.36
C ASP A 164 -39.77 30.07 -5.14
N PRO A 165 -39.75 31.01 -4.21
CA PRO A 165 -39.26 30.86 -2.82
C PRO A 165 -40.36 31.09 -1.77
N ALA A 166 -39.99 30.95 -0.50
CA ALA A 166 -40.58 31.58 0.70
C ALA A 166 -40.27 30.69 1.92
N GLU A 167 -40.03 31.11 3.09
CA GLU A 167 -40.07 32.28 3.92
C GLU A 167 -39.36 31.94 5.23
N ALA A 168 -38.63 32.90 5.72
CA ALA A 168 -38.54 33.44 7.07
C ALA A 168 -38.75 32.53 8.30
N GLY A 169 -37.78 32.65 9.22
CA GLY A 169 -37.93 32.22 10.61
C GLY A 169 -36.61 32.22 11.38
N ASP A 170 -36.14 33.43 11.75
CA ASP A 170 -35.28 33.72 12.91
C ASP A 170 -36.23 34.12 14.08
N PRO A 171 -35.89 34.09 15.36
CA PRO A 171 -34.60 33.94 16.05
C PRO A 171 -34.66 33.04 17.30
N ALA A 172 -33.54 32.71 17.87
CA ALA A 172 -33.27 32.82 19.32
C ALA A 172 -31.87 32.29 19.66
N ASP A 173 -30.99 33.21 19.93
CA ASP A 173 -29.88 33.00 20.86
C ASP A 173 -30.46 32.76 22.27
N PRO A 174 -29.94 31.88 23.07
CA PRO A 174 -29.23 32.35 24.24
C PRO A 174 -28.01 31.54 24.69
N GLU A 175 -27.02 32.33 25.06
CA GLU A 175 -26.20 32.16 26.26
C GLU A 175 -25.17 31.07 26.35
N ASP A 176 -23.95 31.53 26.24
CA ASP A 176 -22.71 31.04 26.82
C ASP A 176 -22.86 30.72 28.33
N PRO A 177 -22.34 29.61 28.81
CA PRO A 177 -21.63 29.64 30.06
C PRO A 177 -20.22 29.07 30.00
N ALA A 178 -19.28 29.97 30.18
CA ALA A 178 -18.07 29.85 30.99
C ALA A 178 -17.42 28.48 31.15
N ASP A 179 -16.19 28.43 30.62
CA ASP A 179 -14.97 27.98 31.27
C ASP A 179 -15.17 27.04 32.49
N THR A 180 -14.83 25.77 32.24
CA THR A 180 -14.31 24.95 33.33
C THR A 180 -13.18 24.10 32.75
N GLY A 181 -11.94 24.46 33.16
CA GLY A 181 -10.76 23.65 32.94
C GLY A 181 -11.01 22.22 33.44
N GLY A 182 -11.21 21.30 32.52
CA GLY A 182 -11.23 19.86 32.78
C GLY A 182 -9.82 19.33 32.89
N PRO A 183 -9.57 18.40 33.84
CA PRO A 183 -8.24 17.82 34.02
C PRO A 183 -7.79 17.04 32.78
N ALA A 184 -6.49 17.14 32.50
CA ALA A 184 -5.82 16.39 31.47
C ALA A 184 -6.26 14.90 31.46
N ASP A 185 -6.73 14.45 30.33
CA ASP A 185 -7.34 13.15 30.11
C ASP A 185 -6.33 12.03 30.40
N PRO A 186 -6.53 11.17 31.40
CA PRO A 186 -5.64 10.01 31.65
C PRO A 186 -5.79 8.92 30.57
N ALA A 187 -6.72 9.07 29.61
CA ALA A 187 -6.95 8.12 28.54
C ALA A 187 -5.80 8.07 27.51
N GLY A 188 -5.04 9.16 27.35
CA GLY A 188 -3.88 9.20 26.45
C GLY A 188 -2.73 8.31 26.92
N SER A 189 -2.42 8.31 28.20
CA SER A 189 -1.32 7.54 28.78
C SER A 189 -1.60 6.03 28.81
N ALA A 190 -2.84 5.62 29.05
CA ALA A 190 -3.23 4.21 29.04
C ALA A 190 -3.20 3.57 27.64
N ALA A 191 -3.41 4.36 26.58
CA ALA A 191 -3.32 3.91 25.20
C ALA A 191 -1.85 3.70 24.77
N GLU A 192 -0.92 4.49 25.30
CA GLU A 192 0.51 4.38 25.00
C GLU A 192 1.18 3.15 25.65
N ASP A 193 0.70 2.74 26.80
CA ASP A 193 1.19 1.57 27.53
C ASP A 193 0.52 0.25 27.10
N SER A 194 -0.48 0.33 26.22
CA SER A 194 -1.11 -0.85 25.63
C SER A 194 -0.10 -1.66 24.78
N PRO A 195 -0.29 -2.97 24.61
CA PRO A 195 0.54 -3.77 23.71
C PRO A 195 0.63 -3.18 22.31
N GLU A 196 -0.49 -2.66 21.79
CA GLU A 196 -0.57 -1.99 20.49
C GLU A 196 0.23 -0.68 20.46
N GLY A 197 0.17 0.13 21.53
CA GLY A 197 0.94 1.36 21.66
C GLY A 197 2.45 1.11 21.69
N ARG A 198 2.88 0.07 22.42
CA ARG A 198 4.30 -0.35 22.44
C ARG A 198 4.77 -0.81 21.06
N ILE A 199 3.95 -1.60 20.35
CA ILE A 199 4.23 -2.03 18.98
C ILE A 199 4.34 -0.82 18.06
N ALA A 200 3.35 0.08 18.08
CA ALA A 200 3.32 1.28 17.23
C ALA A 200 4.59 2.14 17.42
N ARG A 201 4.99 2.35 18.67
CA ARG A 201 6.23 3.08 19.01
C ARG A 201 7.47 2.37 18.48
N ALA A 202 7.57 1.05 18.67
CA ALA A 202 8.68 0.27 18.16
C ALA A 202 8.78 0.31 16.63
N VAL A 203 7.64 0.30 15.94
CA VAL A 203 7.58 0.38 14.46
C VAL A 203 8.00 1.77 13.97
N LEU A 204 7.49 2.82 14.59
CA LEU A 204 7.83 4.21 14.20
C LEU A 204 9.30 4.56 14.47
N ALA A 205 9.96 3.85 15.39
CA ALA A 205 11.39 4.01 15.64
C ALA A 205 12.29 3.34 14.58
N VAL A 206 11.72 2.52 13.69
CA VAL A 206 12.50 1.84 12.65
C VAL A 206 12.83 2.82 11.52
N PRO A 207 14.12 2.99 11.17
CA PRO A 207 14.52 3.85 10.05
C PRO A 207 13.92 3.37 8.74
N GLY A 208 13.25 4.30 8.02
CA GLY A 208 12.59 4.01 6.76
C GLY A 208 11.07 3.76 6.88
N VAL A 209 10.54 3.68 8.09
CA VAL A 209 9.08 3.79 8.31
C VAL A 209 8.72 5.27 8.28
N SER A 210 7.84 5.67 7.36
CA SER A 210 7.36 7.05 7.29
C SER A 210 6.15 7.30 8.17
N ARG A 211 5.23 6.36 8.23
CA ARG A 211 4.03 6.44 9.07
C ARG A 211 3.33 5.09 9.20
N LEU A 212 2.49 4.98 10.20
CA LEU A 212 1.53 3.88 10.30
C LEU A 212 0.29 4.17 9.44
N THR A 213 -0.31 3.12 8.89
CA THR A 213 -1.51 3.21 8.06
C THR A 213 -2.56 2.23 8.58
N GLY A 214 -3.82 2.58 8.55
CA GLY A 214 -4.89 1.71 9.03
C GLY A 214 -5.90 1.42 7.93
N VAL A 215 -5.49 0.77 6.86
CA VAL A 215 -6.30 0.64 5.65
C VAL A 215 -7.06 -0.68 5.60
N PHE A 216 -6.42 -1.79 5.96
CA PHE A 216 -6.99 -3.14 5.88
C PHE A 216 -7.69 -3.60 7.15
N GLY A 217 -7.29 -3.07 8.30
CA GLY A 217 -7.71 -3.57 9.59
C GLY A 217 -9.12 -3.20 10.05
N GLY A 218 -9.87 -2.44 9.27
CA GLY A 218 -11.14 -1.88 9.72
C GLY A 218 -10.95 -0.92 10.90
N LEU A 219 -11.78 0.10 11.05
CA LEU A 219 -11.70 1.09 12.15
C LEU A 219 -10.41 1.95 12.22
N GLY A 220 -9.60 1.97 11.15
CA GLY A 220 -8.43 2.86 11.06
C GLY A 220 -7.23 2.46 11.94
N ARG A 221 -7.20 1.26 12.50
CA ARG A 221 -6.06 0.79 13.31
C ARG A 221 -4.95 0.26 12.41
N ALA A 222 -3.72 0.65 12.70
CA ALA A 222 -2.53 0.21 11.98
C ALA A 222 -1.90 -1.07 12.55
N VAL A 223 -2.22 -1.40 13.79
CA VAL A 223 -1.71 -2.57 14.51
C VAL A 223 -2.89 -3.45 14.92
N HIS A 224 -2.83 -4.72 14.53
CA HIS A 224 -3.82 -5.73 14.89
C HIS A 224 -3.14 -6.87 15.61
N VAL A 225 -3.57 -7.16 16.82
CA VAL A 225 -3.11 -8.27 17.61
C VAL A 225 -4.22 -9.33 17.68
N ARG A 226 -3.90 -10.55 17.27
CA ARG A 226 -4.82 -11.70 17.30
C ARG A 226 -4.17 -12.90 17.96
N GLU A 227 -4.96 -13.76 18.55
CA GLU A 227 -4.53 -15.07 18.99
C GLU A 227 -4.86 -16.09 17.91
N LEU A 228 -3.87 -16.83 17.47
CA LEU A 228 -4.04 -17.94 16.54
C LEU A 228 -4.14 -19.22 17.35
N ALA A 229 -5.32 -19.82 17.32
CA ALA A 229 -5.51 -21.15 17.88
C ALA A 229 -4.76 -22.16 17.01
N SER A 230 -4.07 -23.09 17.66
CA SER A 230 -3.45 -24.27 17.02
C SER A 230 -3.98 -25.51 17.69
N PRO A 231 -4.40 -26.53 16.93
CA PRO A 231 -4.96 -27.76 17.53
C PRO A 231 -3.95 -28.52 18.40
N ASP A 232 -2.66 -28.40 18.09
CA ASP A 232 -1.60 -29.19 18.72
C ASP A 232 -0.63 -28.35 19.58
N SER A 233 -0.89 -27.06 19.79
CA SER A 233 -0.01 -26.18 20.56
C SER A 233 -0.79 -25.06 21.25
N LEU A 234 -0.14 -24.43 22.25
CA LEU A 234 -0.70 -23.26 22.91
C LEU A 234 -1.01 -22.15 21.87
N PRO A 235 -2.10 -21.37 22.09
CA PRO A 235 -2.44 -20.24 21.24
C PRO A 235 -1.22 -19.32 21.11
N ARG A 236 -0.96 -18.89 19.88
CA ARG A 236 0.17 -17.99 19.61
C ARG A 236 -0.37 -16.63 19.19
N ARG A 237 0.23 -15.59 19.72
CA ARG A 237 -0.08 -14.25 19.31
C ARG A 237 0.45 -13.99 17.90
N HIS A 238 -0.39 -13.36 17.09
CA HIS A 238 -0.07 -12.87 15.75
C HIS A 238 -0.29 -11.36 15.71
N VAL A 239 0.69 -10.64 15.20
CA VAL A 239 0.64 -9.19 15.04
C VAL A 239 0.68 -8.88 13.55
N GLN A 240 -0.30 -8.13 13.07
CA GLN A 240 -0.29 -7.53 11.74
C GLN A 240 -0.07 -6.03 11.88
N VAL A 241 0.90 -5.49 11.13
CA VAL A 241 1.23 -4.07 11.13
C VAL A 241 1.09 -3.52 9.72
N GLU A 242 0.40 -2.40 9.60
CA GLU A 242 0.22 -1.68 8.34
C GLU A 242 0.98 -0.36 8.38
N LEU A 243 1.82 -0.13 7.37
CA LEU A 243 2.70 1.03 7.36
C LEU A 243 2.98 1.54 5.94
N ALA A 244 3.47 2.77 5.87
CA ALA A 244 4.12 3.33 4.70
C ALA A 244 5.64 3.38 4.93
N VAL A 245 6.40 3.20 3.86
CA VAL A 245 7.87 3.26 3.88
C VAL A 245 8.36 4.45 3.07
N ALA A 246 9.52 4.99 3.47
CA ALA A 246 10.18 6.05 2.74
C ALA A 246 10.81 5.51 1.44
N ALA A 247 10.70 6.27 0.34
CA ALA A 247 11.14 5.83 -0.99
C ALA A 247 12.66 5.71 -1.14
N ASP A 248 13.44 6.26 -0.21
CA ASP A 248 14.90 6.16 -0.17
C ASP A 248 15.38 4.80 0.41
N ARG A 249 14.48 3.99 0.94
CA ARG A 249 14.78 2.69 1.53
C ARG A 249 14.08 1.57 0.76
N ARG A 250 14.71 0.41 0.77
CA ARG A 250 14.12 -0.79 0.19
C ARG A 250 12.99 -1.32 1.09
N ALA A 251 11.78 -1.43 0.55
CA ALA A 251 10.60 -1.77 1.34
C ALA A 251 10.74 -3.11 2.09
N LEU A 252 11.34 -4.13 1.46
CA LEU A 252 11.59 -5.43 2.08
C LEU A 252 12.51 -5.31 3.31
N ASP A 253 13.57 -4.51 3.23
CA ASP A 253 14.53 -4.39 4.33
C ASP A 253 13.91 -3.66 5.52
N VAL A 254 13.10 -2.62 5.25
CA VAL A 254 12.31 -1.94 6.28
C VAL A 254 11.31 -2.91 6.93
N ALA A 255 10.60 -3.71 6.13
CA ALA A 255 9.65 -4.69 6.67
C ALA A 255 10.33 -5.74 7.57
N ARG A 256 11.52 -6.22 7.20
CA ARG A 256 12.32 -7.14 8.03
C ARG A 256 12.77 -6.47 9.34
N ALA A 257 13.21 -5.22 9.29
CA ALA A 257 13.59 -4.46 10.48
C ALA A 257 12.39 -4.24 11.41
N VAL A 258 11.22 -3.91 10.86
CA VAL A 258 9.96 -3.80 11.62
C VAL A 258 9.61 -5.13 12.30
N ARG A 259 9.68 -6.27 11.61
CA ARG A 259 9.43 -7.58 12.21
C ARG A 259 10.35 -7.86 13.39
N THR A 260 11.61 -7.52 13.24
CA THR A 260 12.60 -7.66 14.32
C THR A 260 12.27 -6.77 15.51
N ALA A 261 11.93 -5.51 15.26
CA ALA A 261 11.58 -4.53 16.29
C ALA A 261 10.32 -4.96 17.07
N VAL A 262 9.26 -5.40 16.36
CA VAL A 262 8.02 -5.89 16.99
C VAL A 262 8.25 -7.16 17.78
N GLY A 263 9.05 -8.10 17.24
CA GLY A 263 9.42 -9.33 17.95
C GLY A 263 10.23 -9.08 19.24
N GLY A 264 11.01 -8.00 19.27
CA GLY A 264 11.74 -7.57 20.46
C GLY A 264 10.91 -6.75 21.47
N ALA A 265 9.85 -6.09 21.01
CA ALA A 265 8.99 -5.26 21.85
C ALA A 265 8.02 -6.08 22.74
N LEU A 266 7.82 -7.35 22.42
CA LEU A 266 6.90 -8.25 23.12
C LEU A 266 7.65 -9.48 23.67
N PRO A 267 7.40 -9.89 24.94
CA PRO A 267 8.12 -10.98 25.59
C PRO A 267 7.84 -12.35 24.98
N ASP A 268 6.67 -12.55 24.39
CA ASP A 268 6.17 -13.80 23.83
C ASP A 268 6.60 -14.05 22.37
N ARG A 269 7.36 -13.12 21.76
CA ARG A 269 7.85 -13.20 20.37
C ARG A 269 6.77 -13.68 19.40
N PRO A 270 5.73 -12.88 19.17
CA PRO A 270 4.63 -13.24 18.30
C PRO A 270 5.08 -13.45 16.85
N SER A 271 4.25 -14.13 16.07
CA SER A 271 4.41 -14.08 14.61
C SER A 271 4.00 -12.69 14.11
N VAL A 272 4.79 -12.10 13.21
CA VAL A 272 4.57 -10.72 12.73
C VAL A 272 4.39 -10.71 11.24
N ALA A 273 3.27 -10.16 10.79
CA ALA A 273 2.98 -9.84 9.39
C ALA A 273 3.12 -8.33 9.18
N VAL A 274 3.89 -7.92 8.20
CA VAL A 274 4.06 -6.51 7.83
C VAL A 274 3.43 -6.26 6.46
N LEU A 275 2.52 -5.31 6.40
CA LEU A 275 1.87 -4.88 5.16
C LEU A 275 2.28 -3.45 4.83
N VAL A 276 3.02 -3.29 3.75
CA VAL A 276 3.39 -1.99 3.20
C VAL A 276 2.25 -1.52 2.28
N THR A 277 1.61 -0.42 2.63
CA THR A 277 0.45 0.11 1.91
C THR A 277 0.79 1.29 1.02
N ALA A 278 1.91 1.96 1.28
CA ALA A 278 2.40 3.09 0.49
C ALA A 278 3.93 3.19 0.54
N VAL A 279 4.49 3.86 -0.47
CA VAL A 279 5.90 4.28 -0.53
C VAL A 279 5.89 5.79 -0.69
N ASP A 280 6.28 6.48 0.39
CA ASP A 280 6.22 7.94 0.49
C ASP A 280 7.53 8.57 -0.01
N GLU A 281 7.43 9.59 -0.87
CA GLU A 281 8.59 10.35 -1.31
C GLU A 281 9.19 11.17 -0.16
N PRO A 282 10.53 11.38 -0.16
CA PRO A 282 11.15 12.28 0.79
C PRO A 282 10.58 13.69 0.59
N GLY A 283 9.85 14.21 1.56
CA GLY A 283 9.22 15.54 1.54
C GLY A 283 7.71 15.57 1.73
N HIS A 284 7.00 14.47 1.71
CA HIS A 284 5.57 14.41 2.03
C HIS A 284 5.27 14.01 3.48
N GLY A 285 6.26 13.96 4.32
CA GLY A 285 6.15 13.72 5.75
C GLY A 285 6.02 15.04 6.51
N GLY A 286 4.80 15.52 6.71
CA GLY A 286 4.62 16.52 7.75
C GLY A 286 3.98 17.83 7.32
N ALA A 287 2.69 17.86 7.24
CA ALA A 287 1.88 19.00 7.68
C ALA A 287 0.48 18.49 8.02
N GLN A 288 0.38 17.69 9.05
CA GLN A 288 -0.83 17.70 9.85
C GLN A 288 -0.54 18.74 10.93
N ARG A 289 -0.76 20.00 10.59
CA ARG A 289 -0.90 21.07 11.56
C ARG A 289 -2.35 21.10 11.98
N ASP A 290 -2.52 20.99 13.28
CA ASP A 290 -3.61 21.47 14.14
C ASP A 290 -5.02 21.48 13.57
#